data_4d6402cb6b43c5e06e1346562eb11490
#
_entry.id   4d6402cb6b43c5e06e1346562eb11490
#
_cell.length_a   1.000
_cell.length_b   1.000
_cell.length_c   1.000
_cell.angle_alpha   90.00
_cell.angle_beta   90.00
_cell.angle_gamma   90.00
#
_symmetry.space_group_name_H-M   'P 1'
#
loop_
_entity.id
_entity.type
_entity.pdbx_description
1 polymer ?
#
loop_
_entity_poly.entity_id
_entity_poly.type
_entity_poly.pdbx_seq_one_letter_code
_entity_poly.pdbx_strand_id
1 'polypeptide(L)'
;LVNKYLETNQNSIYAIGDCSEQQEPQTGRRSIEAVWYTGRMMGETLAQTLTGNKKAYNPGHWFNSAKFFDIEYQTYGLVAAQPTKPEKHFHWKHPNENVAITLAYDENTKKFLGINTFGIRMRHELLDKILCEKKSVFCMIEQLANCNFDPEFFKTYEKKILLKFNQDFNTNIKLKKKSWKVIFNNIIS
;
A
#
# COMPACT_ATOMS: atom_id res chain seq x y z
N LEU A 1 -2.35 7.46 -25.34
CA LEU A 1 -3.30 6.46 -24.91
C LEU A 1 -2.76 5.07 -25.22
N VAL A 2 -2.76 4.15 -24.25
CA VAL A 2 -2.22 2.79 -24.39
C VAL A 2 -3.20 1.74 -23.89
N ASN A 3 -3.12 0.55 -24.50
CA ASN A 3 -3.87 -0.62 -24.06
C ASN A 3 -3.16 -1.33 -22.89
N LYS A 4 -3.70 -2.45 -22.43
CA LYS A 4 -3.12 -3.26 -21.34
C LYS A 4 -1.73 -3.84 -21.63
N TYR A 5 -1.27 -3.82 -22.88
CA TYR A 5 0.09 -4.24 -23.28
C TYR A 5 1.02 -3.05 -23.50
N LEU A 6 0.60 -1.84 -23.11
CA LEU A 6 1.33 -0.59 -23.26
C LEU A 6 1.54 -0.18 -24.73
N GLU A 7 0.76 -0.76 -25.64
CA GLU A 7 0.77 -0.46 -27.07
C GLU A 7 -0.09 0.77 -27.36
N THR A 8 0.39 1.67 -28.22
CA THR A 8 -0.41 2.78 -28.76
C THR A 8 -1.30 2.31 -29.90
N ASN A 9 -2.03 3.23 -30.53
CA ASN A 9 -2.79 2.95 -31.76
C ASN A 9 -1.91 2.84 -33.03
N GLN A 10 -0.60 3.02 -32.90
CA GLN A 10 0.36 2.87 -33.99
C GLN A 10 1.17 1.59 -33.80
N ASN A 11 1.38 0.84 -34.90
CA ASN A 11 2.14 -0.41 -34.85
C ASN A 11 3.58 -0.17 -34.37
N SER A 12 4.05 -1.05 -33.48
CA SER A 12 5.40 -1.02 -32.92
C SER A 12 5.75 0.23 -32.10
N ILE A 13 4.73 1.02 -31.70
CA ILE A 13 4.92 2.17 -30.84
C ILE A 13 4.25 1.90 -29.50
N TYR A 14 5.04 2.05 -28.43
CA TYR A 14 4.65 1.87 -27.03
C TYR A 14 4.80 3.17 -26.27
N ALA A 15 4.05 3.34 -25.18
CA ALA A 15 4.24 4.45 -24.24
C ALA A 15 4.13 3.96 -22.80
N ILE A 16 5.03 4.46 -21.93
CA ILE A 16 5.10 4.10 -20.51
C ILE A 16 5.41 5.32 -19.66
N GLY A 17 5.18 5.22 -18.36
CA GLY A 17 5.47 6.27 -17.39
C GLY A 17 4.45 7.41 -17.42
N ASP A 18 4.88 8.58 -16.98
CA ASP A 18 4.04 9.75 -16.71
C ASP A 18 3.26 10.28 -17.93
N CYS A 19 3.77 10.02 -19.13
CA CYS A 19 3.15 10.44 -20.40
C CYS A 19 2.14 9.44 -20.95
N SER A 20 1.94 8.29 -20.32
CA SER A 20 1.02 7.25 -20.78
C SER A 20 -0.32 7.31 -20.06
N GLU A 21 -1.41 7.22 -20.82
CA GLU A 21 -2.77 7.09 -20.31
C GLU A 21 -3.31 5.69 -20.62
N GLN A 22 -3.73 4.97 -19.58
CA GLN A 22 -4.33 3.63 -19.71
C GLN A 22 -5.77 3.74 -20.24
N GLN A 23 -6.10 3.01 -21.31
CA GLN A 23 -7.48 2.93 -21.84
C GLN A 23 -8.44 2.32 -20.82
N GLU A 24 -7.99 1.28 -20.14
CA GLU A 24 -8.78 0.50 -19.18
C GLU A 24 -8.01 0.41 -17.85
N PRO A 25 -8.00 1.48 -17.03
CA PRO A 25 -7.32 1.44 -15.75
C PRO A 25 -7.99 0.42 -14.82
N GLN A 26 -7.18 -0.27 -14.03
CA GLN A 26 -7.70 -1.19 -13.01
C GLN A 26 -8.58 -0.44 -12.00
N THR A 27 -9.62 -1.09 -11.49
CA THR A 27 -10.56 -0.51 -10.53
C THR A 27 -9.81 0.16 -9.35
N GLY A 28 -10.15 1.42 -9.10
CA GLY A 28 -9.52 2.24 -8.06
C GLY A 28 -8.18 2.86 -8.45
N ARG A 29 -7.70 2.65 -9.68
CA ARG A 29 -6.50 3.29 -10.24
C ARG A 29 -6.87 4.45 -11.16
N ARG A 30 -5.95 5.41 -11.30
CA ARG A 30 -6.10 6.49 -12.27
C ARG A 30 -5.65 6.02 -13.66
N SER A 31 -6.18 6.62 -14.73
CA SER A 31 -5.72 6.35 -16.10
C SER A 31 -4.29 6.86 -16.34
N ILE A 32 -3.91 7.95 -15.67
CA ILE A 32 -2.55 8.51 -15.67
C ILE A 32 -2.02 8.45 -14.22
N GLU A 33 -0.83 7.88 -14.07
CA GLU A 33 -0.16 7.75 -12.77
C GLU A 33 1.28 8.23 -12.88
N ALA A 34 1.50 9.52 -12.63
CA ALA A 34 2.82 10.16 -12.64
C ALA A 34 3.61 9.83 -11.36
N VAL A 35 4.03 8.57 -11.23
CA VAL A 35 4.75 8.04 -10.06
C VAL A 35 5.88 7.13 -10.52
N TRP A 36 7.05 7.30 -9.95
CA TRP A 36 8.26 6.54 -10.31
C TRP A 36 8.04 5.01 -10.28
N TYR A 37 7.38 4.50 -9.23
CA TYR A 37 7.13 3.05 -9.09
C TYR A 37 6.26 2.51 -10.23
N THR A 38 5.22 3.24 -10.62
CA THR A 38 4.33 2.87 -11.73
C THR A 38 5.09 2.84 -13.06
N GLY A 39 5.88 3.90 -13.34
CA GLY A 39 6.71 3.96 -14.54
C GLY A 39 7.73 2.81 -14.61
N ARG A 40 8.36 2.46 -13.49
CA ARG A 40 9.27 1.32 -13.40
C ARG A 40 8.57 0.00 -13.72
N MET A 41 7.41 -0.27 -13.12
CA MET A 41 6.64 -1.51 -13.35
C MET A 41 6.17 -1.62 -14.81
N MET A 42 5.78 -0.48 -15.44
CA MET A 42 5.48 -0.43 -16.88
C MET A 42 6.72 -0.80 -17.71
N GLY A 43 7.89 -0.25 -17.37
CA GLY A 43 9.16 -0.57 -18.05
C GLY A 43 9.53 -2.04 -17.94
N GLU A 44 9.44 -2.63 -16.75
CA GLU A 44 9.70 -4.07 -16.51
C GLU A 44 8.71 -4.96 -17.30
N THR A 45 7.44 -4.56 -17.42
CA THR A 45 6.42 -5.26 -18.21
C THR A 45 6.71 -5.16 -19.71
N LEU A 46 7.01 -3.94 -20.19
CA LEU A 46 7.30 -3.69 -21.60
C LEU A 46 8.57 -4.42 -22.06
N ALA A 47 9.61 -4.47 -21.23
CA ALA A 47 10.85 -5.19 -21.53
C ALA A 47 10.57 -6.68 -21.82
N GLN A 48 9.69 -7.34 -21.07
CA GLN A 48 9.29 -8.72 -21.34
C GLN A 48 8.56 -8.85 -22.69
N THR A 49 7.65 -7.92 -22.99
CA THR A 49 6.92 -7.91 -24.27
C THR A 49 7.89 -7.75 -25.45
N LEU A 50 8.86 -6.84 -25.37
CA LEU A 50 9.84 -6.60 -26.43
C LEU A 50 10.81 -7.77 -26.62
N THR A 51 11.03 -8.58 -25.60
CA THR A 51 11.86 -9.80 -25.68
C THR A 51 11.09 -11.05 -26.08
N GLY A 52 9.84 -10.90 -26.57
CA GLY A 52 9.02 -12.00 -27.10
C GLY A 52 8.05 -12.64 -26.10
N ASN A 53 8.06 -12.20 -24.83
CA ASN A 53 7.09 -12.64 -23.81
C ASN A 53 6.02 -11.57 -23.61
N LYS A 54 5.03 -11.52 -24.51
CA LYS A 54 3.96 -10.52 -24.46
C LYS A 54 3.19 -10.61 -23.15
N LYS A 55 3.30 -9.58 -22.30
CA LYS A 55 2.72 -9.54 -20.96
C LYS A 55 1.81 -8.33 -20.76
N ALA A 56 0.62 -8.58 -20.23
CA ALA A 56 -0.27 -7.50 -19.83
C ALA A 56 0.27 -6.79 -18.57
N TYR A 57 0.24 -5.47 -18.58
CA TYR A 57 0.55 -4.64 -17.42
C TYR A 57 -0.49 -4.86 -16.32
N ASN A 58 -0.01 -5.19 -15.13
CA ASN A 58 -0.81 -5.31 -13.93
C ASN A 58 -0.16 -4.51 -12.81
N PRO A 59 -0.71 -3.33 -12.47
CA PRO A 59 -0.13 -2.46 -11.44
C PRO A 59 -0.26 -3.01 -10.01
N GLY A 60 -1.10 -4.03 -9.75
CA GLY A 60 -1.40 -4.51 -8.40
C GLY A 60 -2.06 -3.43 -7.53
N HIS A 61 -1.92 -3.54 -6.21
CA HIS A 61 -2.40 -2.49 -5.32
C HIS A 61 -1.59 -1.20 -5.47
N TRP A 62 -2.28 -0.07 -5.30
CA TRP A 62 -1.60 1.22 -5.29
C TRP A 62 -0.60 1.29 -4.14
N PHE A 63 0.60 1.79 -4.42
CA PHE A 63 1.55 2.17 -3.39
C PHE A 63 2.41 3.34 -3.87
N ASN A 64 2.80 4.18 -2.94
CA ASN A 64 3.74 5.25 -3.17
C ASN A 64 4.44 5.62 -1.86
N SER A 65 5.65 6.16 -1.96
CA SER A 65 6.36 6.77 -0.85
C SER A 65 7.17 7.96 -1.33
N ALA A 66 7.23 9.00 -0.51
CA ALA A 66 8.12 10.11 -0.75
C ALA A 66 8.51 10.77 0.58
N LYS A 67 9.59 11.54 0.53
CA LYS A 67 10.04 12.37 1.63
C LYS A 67 10.02 13.83 1.20
N PHE A 68 9.31 14.66 1.96
CA PHE A 68 9.30 16.10 1.82
C PHE A 68 9.91 16.71 3.08
N PHE A 69 11.07 17.35 2.94
CA PHE A 69 11.85 17.86 4.07
C PHE A 69 12.07 16.76 5.12
N ASP A 70 11.51 16.93 6.31
CA ASP A 70 11.63 15.98 7.42
C ASP A 70 10.46 15.00 7.55
N ILE A 71 9.46 15.12 6.68
CA ILE A 71 8.28 14.26 6.70
C ILE A 71 8.39 13.22 5.60
N GLU A 72 8.45 11.96 5.99
CA GLU A 72 8.31 10.81 5.10
C GLU A 72 6.89 10.30 5.16
N TYR A 73 6.29 10.05 3.99
CA TYR A 73 4.99 9.41 3.90
C TYR A 73 5.03 8.16 3.07
N GLN A 74 4.12 7.24 3.38
CA GLN A 74 3.86 6.05 2.58
C GLN A 74 2.35 5.86 2.45
N THR A 75 1.92 5.34 1.29
CA THR A 75 0.53 4.98 1.04
C THR A 75 0.47 3.60 0.37
N TYR A 76 -0.50 2.79 0.79
CA TYR A 76 -0.77 1.46 0.21
C TYR A 76 -2.27 1.25 0.12
N GLY A 77 -2.73 0.68 -1.01
CA GLY A 77 -4.15 0.49 -1.27
C GLY A 77 -4.88 1.81 -1.52
N LEU A 78 -6.17 1.85 -1.23
CA LEU A 78 -7.03 3.00 -1.47
C LEU A 78 -7.35 3.70 -0.15
N VAL A 79 -7.04 5.00 -0.08
CA VAL A 79 -7.40 5.88 1.04
C VAL A 79 -7.92 7.17 0.43
N ALA A 80 -9.22 7.35 0.40
CA ALA A 80 -9.83 8.53 -0.18
C ALA A 80 -9.53 9.79 0.64
N ALA A 81 -9.23 10.92 -0.02
CA ALA A 81 -9.04 12.19 0.69
C ALA A 81 -10.33 12.64 1.39
N GLN A 82 -11.47 12.32 0.80
CA GLN A 82 -12.81 12.53 1.35
C GLN A 82 -13.57 11.20 1.24
N PRO A 83 -13.61 10.40 2.32
CA PRO A 83 -14.26 9.10 2.28
C PRO A 83 -15.77 9.25 2.08
N THR A 84 -16.32 8.46 1.17
CA THR A 84 -17.76 8.30 0.97
C THR A 84 -18.18 6.90 1.38
N LYS A 85 -19.39 6.74 1.92
CA LYS A 85 -19.88 5.41 2.29
C LYS A 85 -19.73 4.41 1.14
N PRO A 86 -19.31 3.16 1.39
CA PRO A 86 -19.08 2.55 2.71
C PRO A 86 -17.67 2.75 3.30
N GLU A 87 -16.78 3.55 2.69
CA GLU A 87 -15.44 3.79 3.21
C GLU A 87 -15.49 4.61 4.50
N LYS A 88 -14.77 4.16 5.52
CA LYS A 88 -14.49 4.88 6.76
C LYS A 88 -13.01 4.85 7.07
N HIS A 89 -12.58 5.82 7.89
CA HIS A 89 -11.19 5.94 8.32
C HIS A 89 -11.08 5.81 9.84
N PHE A 90 -10.07 5.05 10.28
CA PHE A 90 -9.46 5.20 11.58
C PHE A 90 -8.24 6.10 11.43
N HIS A 91 -8.13 7.12 12.25
CA HIS A 91 -7.00 8.05 12.23
C HIS A 91 -6.37 8.16 13.62
N TRP A 92 -5.04 8.13 13.64
CA TRP A 92 -4.24 8.42 14.83
C TRP A 92 -3.10 9.35 14.47
N LYS A 93 -2.88 10.37 15.29
CA LYS A 93 -1.76 11.32 15.18
C LYS A 93 -1.05 11.40 16.53
N HIS A 94 0.28 11.41 16.50
CA HIS A 94 1.07 11.65 17.71
C HIS A 94 0.90 13.10 18.18
N PRO A 95 0.73 13.36 19.50
CA PRO A 95 0.44 14.71 20.00
C PRO A 95 1.58 15.72 19.76
N ASN A 96 2.83 15.27 19.80
CA ASN A 96 4.01 16.14 19.78
C ASN A 96 4.99 15.86 18.63
N GLU A 97 4.76 14.86 17.80
CA GLU A 97 5.66 14.49 16.71
C GLU A 97 4.91 14.49 15.36
N ASN A 98 5.63 14.69 14.26
CA ASN A 98 5.06 14.64 12.90
C ASN A 98 4.82 13.19 12.45
N VAL A 99 4.06 12.45 13.23
CA VAL A 99 3.77 11.03 13.04
C VAL A 99 2.26 10.82 13.04
N ALA A 100 1.76 10.17 12.01
CA ALA A 100 0.34 9.86 11.87
C ALA A 100 0.11 8.59 11.06
N ILE A 101 -1.04 7.96 11.27
CA ILE A 101 -1.52 6.83 10.49
C ILE A 101 -3.01 6.99 10.21
N THR A 102 -3.43 6.67 9.00
CA THR A 102 -4.83 6.55 8.60
C THR A 102 -5.07 5.17 8.00
N LEU A 103 -6.01 4.42 8.54
CA LEU A 103 -6.46 3.14 8.00
C LEU A 103 -7.83 3.33 7.37
N ALA A 104 -7.93 3.06 6.06
CA ALA A 104 -9.21 3.03 5.35
C ALA A 104 -9.81 1.62 5.40
N TYR A 105 -11.09 1.53 5.65
CA TYR A 105 -11.82 0.27 5.71
C TYR A 105 -13.28 0.44 5.27
N ASP A 106 -13.87 -0.65 4.79
CA ASP A 106 -15.29 -0.71 4.48
C ASP A 106 -16.12 -0.84 5.78
N GLU A 107 -17.06 0.08 5.99
CA GLU A 107 -17.87 0.12 7.23
C GLU A 107 -18.70 -1.13 7.45
N ASN A 108 -19.20 -1.75 6.39
CA ASN A 108 -20.11 -2.90 6.47
C ASN A 108 -19.35 -4.21 6.71
N THR A 109 -18.33 -4.44 5.88
CA THR A 109 -17.57 -5.70 5.87
C THR A 109 -16.34 -5.67 6.78
N LYS A 110 -15.93 -4.50 7.25
CA LYS A 110 -14.67 -4.26 7.97
C LYS A 110 -13.42 -4.62 7.16
N LYS A 111 -13.54 -4.78 5.85
CA LYS A 111 -12.42 -5.06 4.96
C LYS A 111 -11.43 -3.90 4.97
N PHE A 112 -10.16 -4.20 5.13
CA PHE A 112 -9.07 -3.22 4.98
C PHE A 112 -8.94 -2.80 3.51
N LEU A 113 -8.93 -1.49 3.26
CA LEU A 113 -8.85 -0.90 1.92
C LEU A 113 -7.50 -0.25 1.64
N GLY A 114 -6.87 0.31 2.65
CA GLY A 114 -5.60 0.98 2.48
C GLY A 114 -5.10 1.67 3.75
N ILE A 115 -3.87 2.18 3.66
CA ILE A 115 -3.19 2.85 4.75
C ILE A 115 -2.37 4.03 4.22
N ASN A 116 -2.42 5.16 4.93
CA ASN A 116 -1.47 6.25 4.81
C ASN A 116 -0.69 6.38 6.12
N THR A 117 0.63 6.53 6.01
CA THR A 117 1.51 6.80 7.16
C THR A 117 2.35 8.04 6.93
N PHE A 118 2.61 8.79 8.01
CA PHE A 118 3.57 9.87 8.08
C PHE A 118 4.56 9.55 9.19
N GLY A 119 5.86 9.59 8.90
CA GLY A 119 6.91 9.30 9.87
C GLY A 119 6.96 7.87 10.39
N ILE A 120 6.26 6.93 9.75
CA ILE A 120 6.29 5.49 10.04
C ILE A 120 6.57 4.76 8.74
N ARG A 121 7.63 3.96 8.72
CA ARG A 121 7.97 3.10 7.57
C ARG A 121 7.29 1.75 7.70
N MET A 122 6.68 1.31 6.59
CA MET A 122 5.93 0.07 6.54
C MET A 122 6.51 -0.90 5.50
N ARG A 123 6.37 -2.19 5.76
CA ARG A 123 6.77 -3.27 4.84
C ARG A 123 5.74 -3.44 3.73
N HIS A 124 6.18 -3.21 2.50
CA HIS A 124 5.32 -3.31 1.32
C HIS A 124 4.72 -4.72 1.18
N GLU A 125 5.54 -5.76 1.23
CA GLU A 125 5.13 -7.15 0.96
C GLU A 125 4.03 -7.62 1.90
N LEU A 126 4.09 -7.24 3.17
CA LEU A 126 3.08 -7.63 4.15
C LEU A 126 1.77 -6.87 3.95
N LEU A 127 1.83 -5.59 3.62
CA LEU A 127 0.65 -4.78 3.33
C LEU A 127 -0.04 -5.26 2.04
N ASP A 128 0.74 -5.54 0.98
CA ASP A 128 0.22 -6.09 -0.27
C ASP A 128 -0.46 -7.44 -0.02
N LYS A 129 0.15 -8.33 0.76
CA LYS A 129 -0.44 -9.61 1.15
C LYS A 129 -1.77 -9.43 1.88
N ILE A 130 -1.85 -8.51 2.85
CA ILE A 130 -3.08 -8.24 3.61
C ILE A 130 -4.19 -7.74 2.68
N LEU A 131 -3.86 -6.87 1.71
CA LEU A 131 -4.78 -6.36 0.69
C LEU A 131 -5.23 -7.46 -0.28
N CYS A 132 -4.30 -8.28 -0.81
CA CYS A 132 -4.59 -9.43 -1.68
C CYS A 132 -5.54 -10.43 -1.01
N GLU A 133 -5.29 -10.74 0.26
CA GLU A 133 -6.10 -11.65 1.06
C GLU A 133 -7.41 -11.02 1.56
N LYS A 134 -7.68 -9.76 1.22
CA LYS A 134 -8.89 -9.02 1.59
C LYS A 134 -9.19 -9.08 3.10
N LYS A 135 -8.14 -9.02 3.92
CA LYS A 135 -8.26 -9.10 5.39
C LYS A 135 -9.04 -7.91 5.96
N SER A 136 -9.55 -8.09 7.17
CA SER A 136 -10.22 -7.01 7.90
C SER A 136 -9.22 -5.99 8.46
N VAL A 137 -9.71 -4.78 8.77
CA VAL A 137 -8.95 -3.75 9.48
C VAL A 137 -8.50 -4.24 10.86
N PHE A 138 -9.23 -5.14 11.49
CA PHE A 138 -8.84 -5.78 12.75
C PHE A 138 -7.62 -6.67 12.58
N CYS A 139 -7.57 -7.46 11.51
CA CYS A 139 -6.40 -8.26 11.17
C CYS A 139 -5.19 -7.38 10.83
N MET A 140 -5.40 -6.24 10.13
CA MET A 140 -4.35 -5.28 9.85
C MET A 140 -3.75 -4.71 11.15
N ILE A 141 -4.57 -4.29 12.11
CA ILE A 141 -4.10 -3.72 13.37
C ILE A 141 -3.37 -4.74 14.25
N GLU A 142 -3.79 -6.02 14.25
CA GLU A 142 -3.05 -7.11 14.90
C GLU A 142 -1.63 -7.28 14.35
N GLN A 143 -1.47 -7.09 13.03
CA GLN A 143 -0.21 -7.24 12.31
C GLN A 143 0.64 -5.96 12.32
N LEU A 144 0.17 -4.87 12.90
CA LEU A 144 0.80 -3.55 12.78
C LEU A 144 2.30 -3.57 13.14
N ALA A 145 2.67 -4.28 14.20
CA ALA A 145 4.07 -4.40 14.60
C ALA A 145 4.93 -5.18 13.59
N ASN A 146 4.35 -6.15 12.88
CA ASN A 146 5.03 -6.90 11.84
C ASN A 146 5.16 -6.07 10.54
N CYS A 147 4.23 -5.13 10.32
CA CYS A 147 4.26 -4.21 9.20
C CYS A 147 5.31 -3.10 9.34
N ASN A 148 5.83 -2.84 10.55
CA ASN A 148 6.90 -1.87 10.73
C ASN A 148 8.17 -2.34 10.01
N PHE A 149 8.81 -1.46 9.23
CA PHE A 149 9.97 -1.79 8.41
C PHE A 149 11.18 -1.67 9.34
N ASP A 150 11.90 -1.48 9.90
CA ASP A 150 13.09 -1.47 10.75
C ASP A 150 12.81 -0.96 12.19
N PRO A 151 11.98 -1.68 12.96
CA PRO A 151 11.57 -1.20 14.29
C PRO A 151 12.73 -1.05 15.28
N GLU A 152 13.86 -1.74 15.04
CA GLU A 152 15.08 -1.65 15.85
C GLU A 152 15.83 -0.33 15.68
N PHE A 153 15.66 0.36 14.55
CA PHE A 153 16.34 1.63 14.26
C PHE A 153 15.44 2.86 14.43
N PHE A 154 14.13 2.66 14.61
CA PHE A 154 13.16 3.74 14.68
C PHE A 154 12.28 3.64 15.91
N LYS A 155 11.71 4.77 16.31
CA LYS A 155 10.69 4.78 17.37
C LYS A 155 9.48 3.95 16.95
N THR A 156 8.90 3.22 17.88
CA THR A 156 7.71 2.38 17.67
C THR A 156 6.48 3.02 18.29
N TYR A 157 5.39 3.05 17.54
CA TYR A 157 4.13 3.71 17.96
C TYR A 157 2.95 2.73 18.04
N GLU A 158 3.15 1.46 17.67
CA GLU A 158 2.11 0.45 17.49
C GLU A 158 1.24 0.28 18.73
N LYS A 159 1.83 0.33 19.93
CA LYS A 159 1.08 0.20 21.19
C LYS A 159 0.12 1.38 21.40
N LYS A 160 0.55 2.61 21.08
CA LYS A 160 -0.28 3.82 21.21
C LYS A 160 -1.40 3.82 20.17
N ILE A 161 -1.10 3.42 18.94
CA ILE A 161 -2.06 3.28 17.84
C ILE A 161 -3.11 2.23 18.21
N LEU A 162 -2.68 1.04 18.68
CA LEU A 162 -3.56 -0.03 19.07
C LEU A 162 -4.47 0.37 20.25
N LEU A 163 -3.95 1.08 21.24
CA LEU A 163 -4.75 1.57 22.36
C LEU A 163 -5.93 2.44 21.86
N LYS A 164 -5.62 3.43 21.01
CA LYS A 164 -6.65 4.29 20.40
C LYS A 164 -7.63 3.50 19.54
N PHE A 165 -7.14 2.53 18.73
CA PHE A 165 -7.99 1.68 17.93
C PHE A 165 -8.97 0.86 18.78
N ASN A 166 -8.47 0.23 19.84
CA ASN A 166 -9.31 -0.53 20.77
C ASN A 166 -10.38 0.33 21.45
N GLN A 167 -10.05 1.58 21.79
CA GLN A 167 -11.03 2.54 22.33
C GLN A 167 -12.10 2.89 21.30
N ASP A 168 -11.72 3.23 20.08
CA ASP A 168 -12.66 3.67 19.04
C ASP A 168 -13.59 2.54 18.56
N PHE A 169 -13.09 1.31 18.52
CA PHE A 169 -13.85 0.15 18.06
C PHE A 169 -14.46 -0.70 19.20
N ASN A 170 -14.25 -0.31 20.44
CA ASN A 170 -14.66 -1.07 21.63
C ASN A 170 -14.18 -2.54 21.55
N THR A 171 -12.88 -2.73 21.29
CA THR A 171 -12.24 -4.05 21.14
C THR A 171 -11.08 -4.23 22.11
N ASN A 172 -10.57 -5.46 22.23
CA ASN A 172 -9.40 -5.79 23.04
C ASN A 172 -8.38 -6.60 22.21
N ILE A 173 -8.06 -6.07 21.05
CA ILE A 173 -7.08 -6.67 20.13
C ILE A 173 -5.69 -6.55 20.74
N LYS A 174 -4.84 -7.55 20.45
CA LYS A 174 -3.43 -7.56 20.86
C LYS A 174 -2.55 -7.62 19.61
N LEU A 175 -1.37 -6.96 19.68
CA LEU A 175 -0.37 -7.09 18.62
C LEU A 175 0.13 -8.53 18.55
N LYS A 176 0.20 -9.08 17.33
CA LYS A 176 0.88 -10.35 17.12
C LYS A 176 2.37 -10.18 17.35
N LYS A 177 2.94 -11.01 18.22
CA LYS A 177 4.39 -11.05 18.45
C LYS A 177 5.08 -11.57 17.18
N LYS A 178 6.22 -10.98 16.82
CA LYS A 178 7.13 -11.56 15.81
C LYS A 178 7.48 -12.99 16.25
N SER A 179 7.15 -13.99 15.44
CA SER A 179 7.60 -15.37 15.70
C SER A 179 9.04 -15.51 15.20
N TRP A 180 9.96 -15.83 16.08
CA TRP A 180 11.36 -16.14 15.74
C TRP A 180 11.49 -17.26 14.70
N LYS A 181 10.51 -18.17 14.61
CA LYS A 181 10.47 -19.26 13.61
C LYS A 181 10.40 -18.75 12.16
N VAL A 182 9.80 -17.58 11.91
CA VAL A 182 9.71 -17.00 10.56
C VAL A 182 11.06 -16.43 10.11
N ILE A 183 11.88 -15.96 11.04
CA ILE A 183 13.22 -15.40 10.74
C ILE A 183 14.17 -16.51 10.31
N PHE A 184 14.12 -17.68 10.94
CA PHE A 184 15.00 -18.80 10.60
C PHE A 184 14.66 -19.47 9.28
N ASN A 185 13.38 -19.52 8.88
CA ASN A 185 12.99 -20.13 7.61
C ASN A 185 13.36 -19.28 6.37
N ASN A 186 13.53 -17.95 6.53
CA ASN A 186 13.97 -17.07 5.45
C ASN A 186 15.50 -16.95 5.32
N ILE A 187 16.26 -17.57 6.20
CA ILE A 187 17.74 -17.62 6.13
C ILE A 187 18.22 -18.93 5.48
N ILE A 188 17.34 -19.95 5.36
CA ILE A 188 17.67 -21.31 4.88
C ILE A 188 17.06 -21.59 3.49
N SER A 189 16.30 -20.65 2.93
CA SER A 189 15.79 -20.68 1.55
C SER A 189 16.51 -19.60 0.74
#